data_03eacfff78cb65103055da364b6917fb
#
_entry.id   03eacfff78cb65103055da364b6917fb
#
_cell.length_a   1.000
_cell.length_b   1.000
_cell.length_c   1.000
_cell.angle_alpha   90.00
_cell.angle_beta   90.00
_cell.angle_gamma   90.00
#
_symmetry.space_group_name_H-M   'P 1'
#
loop_
_entity.id
_entity.type
_entity.pdbx_description
1 polymer ?
#
loop_
_entity_poly.entity_id
_entity_poly.type
_entity_poly.pdbx_seq_one_letter_code
_entity_poly.pdbx_strand_id
1 'polypeptide(L)'
;MKKIKKGTIEVICGPMFSGKTEELIRRLVRGQIAKKNVSIFKNAVDNRYSDEYVVSHNQNKIKCQPIKDSKEIFDYSKKIDIIGIDETQFFDLSIIDVCNKLANDGKRVIVAGLDRDYKSIPFESMAYLLAHAEKITKLSSICMICGGYAYFSQRLTDDKTQILVGESEEYEARCRKCFKP
;
A
#
# COMPACT_ATOMS: atom_id res chain seq x y z
N MET A 1 30.56 10.65 17.47
CA MET A 1 29.86 9.61 16.67
C MET A 1 28.56 10.20 16.15
N LYS A 2 28.36 10.35 14.83
CA LYS A 2 27.03 10.69 14.27
C LYS A 2 26.07 9.56 14.64
N LYS A 3 24.98 9.87 15.35
CA LYS A 3 23.88 8.92 15.55
C LYS A 3 23.37 8.49 14.17
N ILE A 4 23.61 7.24 13.77
CA ILE A 4 23.03 6.68 12.56
C ILE A 4 21.52 6.65 12.82
N LYS A 5 20.77 7.47 12.10
CA LYS A 5 19.32 7.48 12.16
C LYS A 5 18.84 6.20 11.50
N LYS A 6 18.35 5.25 12.28
CA LYS A 6 17.74 4.03 11.73
C LYS A 6 16.40 4.39 11.10
N GLY A 7 16.20 4.04 9.84
CA GLY A 7 14.91 4.07 9.18
C GLY A 7 14.07 2.86 9.59
N THR A 8 12.87 2.76 9.03
CA THR A 8 11.93 1.66 9.29
C THR A 8 11.11 1.35 8.05
N ILE A 9 10.69 0.09 7.92
CA ILE A 9 9.67 -0.34 6.96
C ILE A 9 8.38 -0.60 7.75
N GLU A 10 7.31 0.08 7.36
CA GLU A 10 5.97 -0.14 7.90
C GLU A 10 5.08 -0.69 6.78
N VAL A 11 4.35 -1.77 7.04
CA VAL A 11 3.41 -2.35 6.09
C VAL A 11 1.97 -2.15 6.57
N ILE A 12 1.14 -1.61 5.70
CA ILE A 12 -0.31 -1.54 5.84
C ILE A 12 -0.91 -2.50 4.83
N CYS A 13 -1.58 -3.55 5.30
CA CYS A 13 -2.17 -4.55 4.42
C CYS A 13 -3.64 -4.83 4.80
N GLY A 14 -4.34 -5.54 3.95
CA GLY A 14 -5.74 -5.92 4.14
C GLY A 14 -6.48 -6.04 2.82
N PRO A 15 -7.76 -6.46 2.85
CA PRO A 15 -8.58 -6.62 1.66
C PRO A 15 -8.90 -5.27 0.98
N MET A 16 -9.56 -5.32 -0.16
CA MET A 16 -10.17 -4.13 -0.73
C MET A 16 -11.18 -3.51 0.26
N PHE A 17 -11.40 -2.20 0.15
CA PHE A 17 -12.31 -1.42 1.00
C PHE A 17 -11.96 -1.41 2.49
N SER A 18 -10.71 -1.67 2.87
CA SER A 18 -10.27 -1.68 4.27
C SER A 18 -9.63 -0.37 4.75
N GLY A 19 -9.55 0.65 3.89
CA GLY A 19 -8.97 1.95 4.27
C GLY A 19 -7.43 1.98 4.30
N LYS A 20 -6.75 1.16 3.48
CA LYS A 20 -5.28 1.13 3.42
C LYS A 20 -4.68 2.47 3.00
N THR A 21 -5.19 3.02 1.91
CA THR A 21 -4.73 4.32 1.37
C THR A 21 -5.01 5.45 2.36
N GLU A 22 -6.16 5.45 3.03
CA GLU A 22 -6.51 6.42 4.07
C GLU A 22 -5.53 6.37 5.25
N GLU A 23 -5.19 5.16 5.71
CA GLU A 23 -4.22 4.98 6.79
C GLU A 23 -2.80 5.39 6.35
N LEU A 24 -2.41 5.10 5.11
CA LEU A 24 -1.16 5.58 4.53
C LEU A 24 -1.12 7.10 4.55
N ILE A 25 -2.12 7.78 3.98
CA ILE A 25 -2.22 9.24 3.95
C ILE A 25 -2.19 9.81 5.37
N ARG A 26 -2.94 9.24 6.30
CA ARG A 26 -2.96 9.67 7.70
C ARG A 26 -1.56 9.67 8.32
N ARG A 27 -0.74 8.65 8.06
CA ARG A 27 0.65 8.59 8.55
C ARG A 27 1.54 9.63 7.88
N LEU A 28 1.36 9.85 6.58
CA LEU A 28 2.15 10.81 5.80
C LEU A 28 1.82 12.26 6.23
N VAL A 29 0.54 12.61 6.41
CA VAL A 29 0.10 13.91 6.91
C VAL A 29 0.70 14.19 8.30
N ARG A 30 0.73 13.21 9.20
CA ARG A 30 1.42 13.37 10.50
C ARG A 30 2.91 13.67 10.34
N GLY A 31 3.54 13.10 9.31
CA GLY A 31 4.92 13.42 8.95
C GLY A 31 5.08 14.88 8.52
N GLN A 32 4.17 15.39 7.67
CA GLN A 32 4.16 16.79 7.25
C GLN A 32 3.96 17.75 8.43
N ILE A 33 3.02 17.44 9.34
CA ILE A 33 2.82 18.20 10.58
C ILE A 33 4.12 18.25 11.41
N ALA A 34 4.90 17.15 11.43
CA ALA A 34 6.20 17.07 12.06
C ALA A 34 7.33 17.72 11.25
N LYS A 35 6.99 18.53 10.22
CA LYS A 35 7.92 19.24 9.32
C LYS A 35 8.93 18.32 8.62
N LYS A 36 8.49 17.11 8.27
CA LYS A 36 9.25 16.16 7.47
C LYS A 36 8.93 16.31 6.00
N ASN A 37 9.92 16.08 5.14
CA ASN A 37 9.69 15.98 3.71
C ASN A 37 9.06 14.63 3.40
N VAL A 38 7.89 14.67 2.78
CA VAL A 38 7.06 13.48 2.52
C VAL A 38 6.76 13.36 1.04
N SER A 39 6.80 12.17 0.51
CA SER A 39 6.33 11.86 -0.85
C SER A 39 5.60 10.52 -0.87
N ILE A 40 4.70 10.35 -1.85
CA ILE A 40 4.00 9.10 -2.10
C ILE A 40 4.22 8.66 -3.55
N PHE A 41 4.42 7.37 -3.73
CA PHE A 41 4.59 6.71 -5.01
C PHE A 41 3.51 5.66 -5.21
N LYS A 42 3.07 5.47 -6.44
CA LYS A 42 2.18 4.36 -6.84
C LYS A 42 2.67 3.72 -8.13
N ASN A 43 2.30 2.48 -8.36
CA ASN A 43 2.58 1.84 -9.65
C ASN A 43 1.70 2.45 -10.75
N ALA A 44 2.31 2.79 -11.89
CA ALA A 44 1.62 3.41 -13.03
C ALA A 44 0.57 2.49 -13.70
N VAL A 45 0.53 1.20 -13.35
CA VAL A 45 -0.54 0.27 -13.77
C VAL A 45 -1.89 0.65 -13.16
N ASP A 46 -1.89 1.26 -11.97
CA ASP A 46 -3.12 1.74 -11.33
C ASP A 46 -3.49 3.14 -11.82
N ASN A 47 -4.38 3.20 -12.80
CA ASN A 47 -4.88 4.42 -13.43
C ASN A 47 -6.27 4.88 -12.91
N ARG A 48 -6.79 4.28 -11.82
CA ARG A 48 -8.12 4.56 -11.27
C ARG A 48 -8.32 5.98 -10.75
N TYR A 49 -7.25 6.64 -10.36
CA TYR A 49 -7.31 8.02 -9.84
C TYR A 49 -6.37 8.93 -10.63
N SER A 50 -6.74 10.21 -10.78
CA SER A 50 -5.95 11.22 -11.50
C SER A 50 -4.50 11.26 -11.00
N ASP A 51 -3.57 11.33 -11.92
CA ASP A 51 -2.13 11.07 -11.74
C ASP A 51 -1.38 11.98 -10.76
N GLU A 52 -2.02 13.00 -10.17
CA GLU A 52 -1.25 14.02 -9.45
C GLU A 52 -1.44 14.02 -7.92
N TYR A 53 -2.56 13.47 -7.38
CA TYR A 53 -2.82 13.58 -5.94
C TYR A 53 -3.56 12.37 -5.39
N VAL A 54 -3.05 11.83 -4.29
CA VAL A 54 -3.86 10.97 -3.41
C VAL A 54 -4.63 11.89 -2.46
N VAL A 55 -5.95 11.85 -2.52
CA VAL A 55 -6.84 12.72 -1.76
C VAL A 55 -7.49 11.93 -0.63
N SER A 56 -7.32 12.38 0.60
CA SER A 56 -8.11 11.85 1.72
C SER A 56 -9.48 12.53 1.78
N HIS A 57 -10.47 11.90 2.42
CA HIS A 57 -11.78 12.48 2.70
C HIS A 57 -11.72 13.89 3.36
N ASN A 58 -10.63 14.23 4.03
CA ASN A 58 -10.40 15.52 4.67
C ASN A 58 -9.65 16.54 3.78
N GLN A 59 -9.66 16.37 2.46
CA GLN A 59 -9.03 17.27 1.47
C GLN A 59 -7.49 17.44 1.63
N ASN A 60 -6.83 16.66 2.44
CA ASN A 60 -5.37 16.65 2.50
C ASN A 60 -4.84 16.00 1.22
N LYS A 61 -4.21 16.80 0.37
CA LYS A 61 -3.60 16.36 -0.88
C LYS A 61 -2.12 16.11 -0.66
N ILE A 62 -1.65 14.90 -0.93
CA ILE A 62 -0.23 14.60 -1.04
C ILE A 62 0.06 14.30 -2.50
N LYS A 63 1.06 14.98 -3.06
CA LYS A 63 1.48 14.75 -4.45
C LYS A 63 1.91 13.29 -4.58
N CYS A 64 1.24 12.57 -5.48
CA CYS A 64 1.55 11.20 -5.82
C CYS A 64 2.39 11.18 -7.08
N GLN A 65 3.49 10.43 -7.07
CA GLN A 65 4.35 10.22 -8.22
C GLN A 65 4.07 8.82 -8.80
N PRO A 66 3.42 8.70 -9.95
CA PRO A 66 3.31 7.42 -10.64
C PRO A 66 4.69 7.00 -11.14
N ILE A 67 5.06 5.74 -10.94
CA ILE A 67 6.32 5.15 -11.39
C ILE A 67 6.08 3.79 -12.01
N LYS A 68 6.91 3.42 -12.97
CA LYS A 68 6.85 2.10 -13.65
C LYS A 68 7.78 1.10 -12.98
N ASP A 69 8.97 1.52 -12.60
CA ASP A 69 9.98 0.71 -11.92
C ASP A 69 10.18 1.24 -10.50
N SER A 70 10.20 0.33 -9.52
CA SER A 70 10.41 0.68 -8.12
C SER A 70 11.73 1.42 -7.87
N LYS A 71 12.75 1.18 -8.70
CA LYS A 71 14.07 1.83 -8.60
C LYS A 71 14.01 3.34 -8.87
N GLU A 72 13.02 3.81 -9.62
CA GLU A 72 12.80 5.24 -9.85
C GLU A 72 12.60 6.02 -8.53
N ILE A 73 12.15 5.35 -7.46
CA ILE A 73 12.00 5.98 -6.14
C ILE A 73 13.32 6.60 -5.66
N PHE A 74 14.48 6.00 -5.99
CA PHE A 74 15.78 6.54 -5.59
C PHE A 74 16.05 7.93 -6.17
N ASP A 75 15.62 8.20 -7.39
CA ASP A 75 15.85 9.48 -8.08
C ASP A 75 15.13 10.63 -7.35
N TYR A 76 13.96 10.34 -6.80
CA TYR A 76 13.14 11.31 -6.07
C TYR A 76 13.44 11.35 -4.57
N SER A 77 14.10 10.32 -4.02
CA SER A 77 14.17 10.12 -2.56
C SER A 77 15.19 10.97 -1.82
N LYS A 78 16.15 11.62 -2.50
CA LYS A 78 17.33 12.28 -1.87
C LYS A 78 16.99 13.24 -0.72
N LYS A 79 15.92 14.03 -0.87
CA LYS A 79 15.49 15.04 0.12
C LYS A 79 14.27 14.64 0.92
N ILE A 80 13.82 13.40 0.81
CA ILE A 80 12.60 12.89 1.44
C ILE A 80 12.95 12.15 2.72
N ASP A 81 12.25 12.43 3.80
CA ASP A 81 12.39 11.76 5.10
C ASP A 81 11.44 10.56 5.23
N ILE A 82 10.22 10.70 4.69
CA ILE A 82 9.15 9.69 4.80
C ILE A 82 8.61 9.39 3.39
N ILE A 83 8.66 8.14 3.02
CA ILE A 83 8.24 7.63 1.71
C ILE A 83 7.01 6.77 1.91
N GLY A 84 5.91 7.13 1.24
CA GLY A 84 4.73 6.29 1.08
C GLY A 84 4.78 5.56 -0.26
N ILE A 85 4.37 4.30 -0.29
CA ILE A 85 4.21 3.53 -1.52
C ILE A 85 2.82 2.89 -1.45
N ASP A 86 1.94 3.27 -2.37
CA ASP A 86 0.59 2.72 -2.44
C ASP A 86 0.49 1.65 -3.52
N GLU A 87 -0.53 0.80 -3.41
CA GLU A 87 -0.82 -0.33 -4.32
C GLU A 87 0.42 -1.19 -4.58
N THR A 88 1.18 -1.45 -3.50
CA THR A 88 2.53 -2.06 -3.56
C THR A 88 2.51 -3.48 -4.14
N GLN A 89 1.37 -4.19 -4.14
CA GLN A 89 1.22 -5.52 -4.75
C GLN A 89 1.44 -5.52 -6.28
N PHE A 90 1.42 -4.37 -6.94
CA PHE A 90 1.66 -4.27 -8.38
C PHE A 90 3.14 -4.13 -8.76
N PHE A 91 4.03 -3.97 -7.79
CA PHE A 91 5.47 -3.98 -8.02
C PHE A 91 6.03 -5.41 -8.01
N ASP A 92 7.10 -5.61 -8.75
CA ASP A 92 7.89 -6.82 -8.72
C ASP A 92 8.73 -6.93 -7.42
N LEU A 93 9.49 -8.02 -7.27
CA LEU A 93 10.30 -8.27 -6.07
C LEU A 93 11.42 -7.25 -5.84
N SER A 94 11.80 -6.45 -6.83
CA SER A 94 12.82 -5.40 -6.64
C SER A 94 12.40 -4.34 -5.64
N ILE A 95 11.10 -4.17 -5.39
CA ILE A 95 10.57 -3.25 -4.37
C ILE A 95 11.12 -3.56 -2.97
N ILE A 96 11.42 -4.81 -2.68
CA ILE A 96 11.95 -5.25 -1.37
C ILE A 96 13.33 -4.64 -1.13
N ASP A 97 14.22 -4.77 -2.12
CA ASP A 97 15.57 -4.18 -2.06
C ASP A 97 15.51 -2.66 -1.99
N VAL A 98 14.58 -2.04 -2.72
CA VAL A 98 14.35 -0.59 -2.68
C VAL A 98 13.94 -0.17 -1.28
N CYS A 99 12.95 -0.80 -0.67
CA CYS A 99 12.49 -0.49 0.68
C CYS A 99 13.61 -0.66 1.72
N ASN A 100 14.37 -1.77 1.64
CA ASN A 100 15.48 -2.04 2.55
C ASN A 100 16.59 -0.99 2.43
N LYS A 101 17.00 -0.61 1.22
CA LYS A 101 18.02 0.41 1.01
C LYS A 101 17.57 1.76 1.54
N LEU A 102 16.33 2.18 1.26
CA LEU A 102 15.78 3.42 1.76
C LEU A 102 15.71 3.44 3.30
N ALA A 103 15.30 2.35 3.93
CA ALA A 103 15.28 2.24 5.38
C ALA A 103 16.70 2.25 5.97
N ASN A 104 17.65 1.55 5.36
CA ASN A 104 19.06 1.59 5.77
C ASN A 104 19.67 3.00 5.66
N ASP A 105 19.22 3.80 4.70
CA ASP A 105 19.58 5.23 4.55
C ASP A 105 18.86 6.13 5.57
N GLY A 106 18.16 5.57 6.53
CA GLY A 106 17.50 6.29 7.63
C GLY A 106 16.14 6.88 7.29
N LYS A 107 15.51 6.46 6.20
CA LYS A 107 14.17 6.92 5.80
C LYS A 107 13.09 6.04 6.45
N ARG A 108 11.94 6.65 6.73
CA ARG A 108 10.74 5.93 7.13
C ARG A 108 9.98 5.54 5.86
N VAL A 109 9.91 4.27 5.55
CA VAL A 109 9.20 3.72 4.39
C VAL A 109 7.88 3.12 4.86
N ILE A 110 6.77 3.54 4.27
CA ILE A 110 5.43 3.07 4.61
C ILE A 110 4.81 2.54 3.32
N VAL A 111 4.60 1.24 3.25
CA VAL A 111 3.98 0.59 2.11
C VAL A 111 2.52 0.21 2.42
N ALA A 112 1.64 0.36 1.44
CA ALA A 112 0.26 -0.06 1.52
C ALA A 112 -0.07 -0.96 0.33
N GLY A 113 -0.80 -2.06 0.56
CA GLY A 113 -1.17 -2.97 -0.52
C GLY A 113 -2.05 -4.13 -0.08
N LEU A 114 -2.59 -4.84 -1.07
CA LEU A 114 -3.34 -6.08 -0.87
C LEU A 114 -2.37 -7.19 -0.46
N ASP A 115 -2.63 -7.87 0.64
CA ASP A 115 -1.85 -9.02 1.07
C ASP A 115 -2.14 -10.29 0.26
N ARG A 116 -3.32 -10.39 -0.33
CA ARG A 116 -3.80 -11.55 -1.12
C ARG A 116 -4.67 -11.12 -2.27
N ASP A 117 -4.67 -11.93 -3.33
CA ASP A 117 -5.60 -11.81 -4.45
C ASP A 117 -7.00 -12.37 -4.12
N TYR A 118 -7.89 -12.35 -5.10
CA TYR A 118 -9.27 -12.83 -4.98
C TYR A 118 -9.39 -14.34 -4.76
N LYS A 119 -8.34 -15.12 -5.06
CA LYS A 119 -8.24 -16.56 -4.74
C LYS A 119 -7.64 -16.81 -3.36
N SER A 120 -7.35 -15.74 -2.61
CA SER A 120 -6.63 -15.80 -1.33
C SER A 120 -5.17 -16.25 -1.46
N ILE A 121 -4.58 -16.14 -2.65
CA ILE A 121 -3.15 -16.38 -2.88
C ILE A 121 -2.39 -15.11 -2.49
N PRO A 122 -1.33 -15.19 -1.67
CA PRO A 122 -0.53 -14.03 -1.32
C PRO A 122 0.09 -13.36 -2.54
N PHE A 123 0.08 -12.03 -2.59
CA PHE A 123 0.95 -11.28 -3.49
C PHE A 123 2.38 -11.41 -3.01
N GLU A 124 3.27 -11.89 -3.89
CA GLU A 124 4.63 -12.25 -3.52
C GLU A 124 5.41 -11.07 -2.95
N SER A 125 5.37 -9.90 -3.60
CA SER A 125 6.01 -8.68 -3.10
C SER A 125 5.53 -8.31 -1.69
N MET A 126 4.23 -8.40 -1.42
CA MET A 126 3.67 -8.09 -0.10
C MET A 126 4.03 -9.13 0.95
N ALA A 127 4.08 -10.40 0.60
CA ALA A 127 4.49 -11.48 1.50
C ALA A 127 5.93 -11.27 2.00
N TYR A 128 6.86 -10.92 1.11
CA TYR A 128 8.23 -10.60 1.49
C TYR A 128 8.31 -9.31 2.30
N LEU A 129 7.60 -8.24 1.91
CA LEU A 129 7.60 -6.99 2.66
C LEU A 129 7.06 -7.16 4.08
N LEU A 130 6.03 -7.99 4.26
CA LEU A 130 5.52 -8.35 5.59
C LEU A 130 6.59 -9.01 6.47
N ALA A 131 7.47 -9.84 5.89
CA ALA A 131 8.58 -10.47 6.61
C ALA A 131 9.71 -9.49 6.95
N HIS A 132 9.91 -8.44 6.15
CA HIS A 132 10.97 -7.42 6.34
C HIS A 132 10.55 -6.24 7.23
N ALA A 133 9.25 -6.06 7.46
CA ALA A 133 8.73 -4.89 8.15
C ALA A 133 8.96 -4.90 9.66
N GLU A 134 9.41 -3.77 10.23
CA GLU A 134 9.44 -3.56 11.68
C GLU A 134 8.04 -3.32 12.25
N LYS A 135 7.08 -2.88 11.42
CA LYS A 135 5.72 -2.63 11.85
C LYS A 135 4.70 -3.06 10.82
N ILE A 136 3.76 -3.88 11.24
CA ILE A 136 2.66 -4.37 10.41
C ILE A 136 1.33 -3.88 10.97
N THR A 137 0.47 -3.38 10.08
CA THR A 137 -0.92 -3.03 10.38
C THR A 137 -1.81 -3.73 9.38
N LYS A 138 -2.49 -4.78 9.84
CA LYS A 138 -3.46 -5.51 9.03
C LYS A 138 -4.86 -4.97 9.29
N LEU A 139 -5.44 -4.35 8.28
CA LEU A 139 -6.77 -3.77 8.32
C LEU A 139 -7.83 -4.81 7.93
N SER A 140 -9.03 -4.60 8.42
CA SER A 140 -10.22 -5.32 8.01
C SER A 140 -11.20 -4.38 7.31
N SER A 141 -12.04 -4.93 6.47
CA SER A 141 -13.24 -4.29 5.96
C SER A 141 -14.48 -4.85 6.67
N ILE A 142 -15.66 -4.50 6.18
CA ILE A 142 -16.94 -5.06 6.62
C ILE A 142 -17.44 -6.06 5.56
N CYS A 143 -17.84 -7.22 6.00
CA CYS A 143 -18.38 -8.27 5.13
C CYS A 143 -19.73 -7.84 4.56
N MET A 144 -19.82 -7.75 3.23
CA MET A 144 -21.04 -7.32 2.55
C MET A 144 -22.21 -8.29 2.72
N ILE A 145 -21.98 -9.53 3.20
CA ILE A 145 -23.03 -10.53 3.41
C ILE A 145 -23.54 -10.53 4.86
N CYS A 146 -22.65 -10.49 5.85
CA CYS A 146 -23.07 -10.72 7.23
C CYS A 146 -22.71 -9.58 8.20
N GLY A 147 -22.09 -8.48 7.72
CA GLY A 147 -21.71 -7.33 8.53
C GLY A 147 -20.51 -7.56 9.47
N GLY A 148 -19.90 -8.76 9.50
CA GLY A 148 -18.74 -9.05 10.33
C GLY A 148 -17.44 -8.54 9.70
N TYR A 149 -16.31 -8.68 10.44
CA TYR A 149 -14.99 -8.29 9.93
C TYR A 149 -14.59 -9.11 8.71
N ALA A 150 -14.24 -8.42 7.63
CA ALA A 150 -13.83 -8.99 6.34
C ALA A 150 -12.33 -8.87 6.14
N TYR A 151 -11.73 -9.97 5.67
CA TYR A 151 -10.30 -10.05 5.36
C TYR A 151 -10.02 -10.60 3.96
N PHE A 152 -11.05 -10.80 3.15
CA PHE A 152 -10.96 -11.36 1.80
C PHE A 152 -11.60 -10.40 0.81
N SER A 153 -10.97 -10.26 -0.36
CA SER A 153 -11.54 -9.57 -1.51
C SER A 153 -12.20 -10.61 -2.40
N GLN A 154 -13.53 -10.64 -2.42
CA GLN A 154 -14.29 -11.52 -3.28
C GLN A 154 -14.47 -10.88 -4.64
N ARG A 155 -14.04 -11.57 -5.72
CA ARG A 155 -14.34 -11.15 -7.08
C ARG A 155 -15.79 -11.51 -7.42
N LEU A 156 -16.49 -10.60 -8.09
CA LEU A 156 -17.89 -10.76 -8.49
C LEU A 156 -18.04 -11.10 -9.97
N THR A 157 -16.97 -10.99 -10.75
CA THR A 157 -16.95 -11.27 -12.20
C THR A 157 -16.29 -12.61 -12.49
N ASP A 158 -16.57 -13.20 -13.68
CA ASP A 158 -15.98 -14.46 -14.13
C ASP A 158 -14.55 -14.32 -14.67
N ASP A 159 -13.97 -13.13 -14.66
CA ASP A 159 -12.58 -12.90 -15.08
C ASP A 159 -11.61 -13.65 -14.16
N LYS A 160 -10.72 -14.45 -14.77
CA LYS A 160 -9.76 -15.31 -14.06
C LYS A 160 -8.36 -14.73 -13.98
N THR A 161 -8.13 -13.52 -14.51
CA THR A 161 -6.84 -12.86 -14.39
C THR A 161 -6.53 -12.54 -12.93
N GLN A 162 -5.28 -12.68 -12.50
CA GLN A 162 -4.92 -12.41 -11.11
C GLN A 162 -5.16 -10.93 -10.75
N ILE A 163 -4.79 -10.03 -11.64
CA ILE A 163 -4.94 -8.60 -11.50
C ILE A 163 -6.06 -8.13 -12.44
N LEU A 164 -7.16 -7.71 -11.86
CA LEU A 164 -8.21 -6.93 -12.51
C LEU A 164 -8.30 -5.62 -11.74
N VAL A 165 -7.93 -4.53 -12.40
CA VAL A 165 -8.09 -3.19 -11.83
C VAL A 165 -9.56 -2.85 -11.86
N GLY A 166 -10.20 -2.77 -10.69
CA GLY A 166 -11.64 -2.59 -10.55
C GLY A 166 -12.03 -2.03 -9.18
N GLU A 167 -13.30 -1.71 -9.04
CA GLU A 167 -13.89 -1.11 -7.83
C GLU A 167 -15.03 -2.00 -7.28
N SER A 168 -16.08 -1.35 -6.73
CA SER A 168 -17.20 -2.03 -6.08
C SER A 168 -18.10 -2.84 -7.02
N GLU A 169 -17.96 -2.69 -8.33
CA GLU A 169 -18.70 -3.49 -9.30
C GLU A 169 -18.04 -4.86 -9.53
N GLU A 170 -16.71 -4.93 -9.40
CA GLU A 170 -15.93 -6.14 -9.63
C GLU A 170 -15.58 -6.90 -8.35
N TYR A 171 -15.60 -6.19 -7.20
CA TYR A 171 -15.16 -6.77 -5.93
C TYR A 171 -16.04 -6.37 -4.77
N GLU A 172 -16.09 -7.24 -3.77
CA GLU A 172 -16.63 -6.90 -2.45
C GLU A 172 -15.81 -7.55 -1.33
N ALA A 173 -15.93 -7.01 -0.12
CA ALA A 173 -15.26 -7.54 1.05
C ALA A 173 -16.05 -8.68 1.68
N ARG A 174 -15.40 -9.78 2.03
CA ARG A 174 -15.99 -10.96 2.66
C ARG A 174 -15.22 -11.42 3.89
N CYS A 175 -15.94 -11.92 4.88
CA CYS A 175 -15.34 -12.67 5.99
C CYS A 175 -15.01 -14.11 5.54
N ARG A 176 -14.25 -14.84 6.35
CA ARG A 176 -13.84 -16.23 6.05
C ARG A 176 -15.03 -17.16 5.80
N LYS A 177 -16.16 -16.97 6.50
CA LYS A 177 -17.36 -17.80 6.36
C LYS A 177 -18.11 -17.53 5.04
N CYS A 178 -18.10 -16.26 4.60
CA CYS A 178 -18.87 -15.82 3.42
C CYS A 178 -18.03 -15.79 2.13
N PHE A 179 -16.70 -15.91 2.24
CA PHE A 179 -15.79 -15.96 1.10
C PHE A 179 -15.94 -17.28 0.34
N LYS A 180 -15.99 -17.18 -0.99
CA LYS A 180 -16.05 -18.31 -1.94
C LYS A 180 -14.96 -18.07 -2.98
N PRO A 181 -13.82 -18.78 -2.92
CA PRO A 181 -12.70 -18.62 -3.84
C PRO A 181 -13.05 -19.09 -5.26
#